data_bd200a4a4c588d4f6f8b485440c50e67
#
_entry.id   bd200a4a4c588d4f6f8b485440c50e67
#
_cell.length_a   1.000
_cell.length_b   1.000
_cell.length_c   1.000
_cell.angle_alpha   90.00
_cell.angle_beta   90.00
_cell.angle_gamma   90.00
#
_symmetry.space_group_name_H-M   'P 1'
#
loop_
_entity.id
_entity.type
_entity.pdbx_description
1 polymer ?
#
loop_
_entity_poly.entity_id
_entity_poly.type
_entity_poly.pdbx_seq_one_letter_code
_entity_poly.pdbx_strand_id
1 'polypeptide(L)'
;KHLTTMVRKTIIQKSNQCRACDICDINEKRGQVMKQSSKRNLTMVMDLYELTMANGYFNDGDKTARVAFDVFYRKNPDRGGFAIFAGLEQIVEYIEDLHFSDEDVEYLRSLNTFTEDFLQYLRDFKFSGDVYAFPEGTIMYPNEPILTVVAPLIDAQIVETAILAEVNHQSLVATKTARIVKAAEGKAVSDFGARRAHNMDAAVYGARASYIGGA
;
A
#
# COMPACT_ATOMS: atom_id res chain seq x y z
N LYS A 1 -0.28 24.49 -4.08
CA LYS A 1 -1.36 24.52 -5.11
C LYS A 1 -1.06 23.68 -6.36
N HIS A 2 0.21 23.35 -6.68
CA HIS A 2 0.57 22.53 -7.86
C HIS A 2 0.62 21.01 -7.58
N LEU A 3 0.89 20.57 -6.36
CA LEU A 3 0.92 19.14 -6.00
C LEU A 3 -0.50 18.53 -5.98
N THR A 4 -1.50 19.24 -5.45
CA THR A 4 -2.89 18.75 -5.35
C THR A 4 -3.52 18.41 -6.72
N THR A 5 -3.07 19.07 -7.79
CA THR A 5 -3.58 18.84 -9.15
C THR A 5 -2.98 17.58 -9.80
N MET A 6 -1.77 17.16 -9.39
CA MET A 6 -1.09 15.99 -9.96
C MET A 6 -1.70 14.66 -9.49
N VAL A 7 -2.08 14.53 -8.23
CA VAL A 7 -2.54 13.25 -7.67
C VAL A 7 -3.98 12.93 -8.04
N ARG A 8 -4.87 13.91 -8.06
CA ARG A 8 -6.23 13.70 -8.63
C ARG A 8 -6.20 13.22 -10.09
N LYS A 9 -5.17 13.60 -10.87
CA LYS A 9 -4.98 13.11 -12.24
C LYS A 9 -4.43 11.68 -12.28
N THR A 10 -3.63 11.24 -11.32
CA THR A 10 -3.04 9.89 -11.31
C THR A 10 -4.06 8.82 -10.89
N ILE A 11 -4.93 9.11 -9.94
CA ILE A 11 -6.04 8.21 -9.56
C ILE A 11 -7.12 8.14 -10.67
N ILE A 12 -7.33 9.22 -11.44
CA ILE A 12 -8.33 9.28 -12.53
C ILE A 12 -7.75 8.82 -13.89
N GLN A 13 -6.44 8.79 -14.09
CA GLN A 13 -5.83 8.28 -15.32
C GLN A 13 -5.67 6.75 -15.34
N LYS A 14 -6.70 6.02 -14.95
CA LYS A 14 -6.89 4.60 -15.27
C LYS A 14 -7.29 4.38 -16.74
N SER A 15 -7.01 5.26 -17.64
CA SER A 15 -7.23 4.96 -19.07
C SER A 15 -6.57 6.00 -19.96
N ASN A 16 -5.94 5.54 -20.98
CA ASN A 16 -5.59 6.22 -22.22
C ASN A 16 -4.17 6.75 -22.41
N GLN A 17 -3.12 6.04 -21.98
CA GLN A 17 -1.84 6.21 -22.71
C GLN A 17 -0.92 4.99 -22.60
N CYS A 18 -1.33 3.88 -23.20
CA CYS A 18 -0.40 2.90 -23.74
C CYS A 18 -1.00 2.30 -25.02
N ARG A 19 -0.88 3.03 -26.13
CA ARG A 19 -1.21 2.52 -27.48
C ARG A 19 0.03 1.92 -28.11
N ALA A 20 0.66 0.94 -27.50
CA ALA A 20 1.69 0.16 -28.18
C ALA A 20 2.16 -1.06 -27.38
N CYS A 21 1.24 -1.87 -26.85
CA CYS A 21 1.66 -3.15 -26.31
C CYS A 21 0.47 -4.11 -26.19
N ASP A 22 0.50 -5.21 -26.95
CA ASP A 22 -0.45 -6.33 -26.86
C ASP A 22 -0.49 -6.96 -25.45
N ILE A 23 0.40 -6.55 -24.55
CA ILE A 23 0.46 -6.96 -23.15
C ILE A 23 -0.65 -6.31 -22.32
N CYS A 24 -1.14 -5.12 -22.68
CA CYS A 24 -2.24 -4.46 -21.94
C CYS A 24 -3.56 -5.22 -22.08
N ASP A 25 -3.85 -5.77 -23.26
CA ASP A 25 -5.06 -6.59 -23.50
C ASP A 25 -5.03 -7.93 -22.76
N ILE A 26 -3.83 -8.47 -22.50
CA ILE A 26 -3.65 -9.70 -21.73
C ILE A 26 -3.88 -9.44 -20.24
N ASN A 27 -3.54 -8.26 -19.74
CA ASN A 27 -3.74 -7.90 -18.34
C ASN A 27 -5.21 -7.57 -18.02
N GLU A 28 -5.96 -6.93 -18.92
CA GLU A 28 -7.41 -6.74 -18.72
C GLU A 28 -8.18 -8.07 -18.69
N LYS A 29 -7.83 -9.01 -19.58
CA LYS A 29 -8.44 -10.35 -19.58
C LYS A 29 -8.01 -11.21 -18.39
N ARG A 30 -6.77 -11.08 -17.89
CA ARG A 30 -6.30 -11.76 -16.68
C ARG A 30 -6.89 -11.16 -15.40
N GLY A 31 -7.09 -9.87 -15.32
CA GLY A 31 -7.77 -9.21 -14.21
C GLY A 31 -9.21 -9.70 -14.00
N GLN A 32 -9.89 -10.13 -15.07
CA GLN A 32 -11.24 -10.71 -14.96
C GLN A 32 -11.22 -12.19 -14.50
N VAL A 33 -10.18 -12.94 -14.80
CA VAL A 33 -10.06 -14.36 -14.39
C VAL A 33 -9.61 -14.49 -12.92
N MET A 34 -8.82 -13.54 -12.40
CA MET A 34 -8.39 -13.55 -10.99
C MET A 34 -9.44 -12.97 -10.02
N LYS A 35 -10.50 -12.34 -10.50
CA LYS A 35 -11.61 -11.83 -9.67
C LYS A 35 -12.52 -12.90 -9.07
N GLN A 36 -12.30 -14.19 -9.33
CA GLN A 36 -13.09 -15.31 -8.75
C GLN A 36 -12.44 -16.00 -7.56
N SER A 37 -11.24 -15.63 -7.14
CA SER A 37 -10.73 -16.00 -5.82
C SER A 37 -11.41 -15.08 -4.80
N SER A 38 -12.03 -15.66 -3.79
CA SER A 38 -12.63 -14.90 -2.67
C SER A 38 -11.60 -13.87 -2.17
N LYS A 39 -11.89 -12.60 -2.38
CA LYS A 39 -10.99 -11.51 -1.98
C LYS A 39 -10.85 -11.58 -0.46
N ARG A 40 -9.63 -11.81 0.05
CA ARG A 40 -9.39 -11.86 1.48
C ARG A 40 -9.64 -10.48 2.08
N ASN A 41 -10.36 -10.43 3.17
CA ASN A 41 -10.41 -9.21 3.97
C ASN A 41 -9.06 -9.02 4.69
N LEU A 42 -8.33 -7.98 4.35
CA LEU A 42 -7.03 -7.65 4.92
C LEU A 42 -7.12 -6.51 5.96
N THR A 43 -8.32 -6.09 6.33
CA THR A 43 -8.56 -4.99 7.26
C THR A 43 -7.83 -5.16 8.58
N MET A 44 -7.75 -6.40 9.10
CA MET A 44 -7.07 -6.73 10.35
C MET A 44 -5.55 -6.91 10.21
N VAL A 45 -4.96 -6.59 9.06
CA VAL A 45 -3.50 -6.54 8.88
C VAL A 45 -2.98 -5.22 9.45
N MET A 46 -2.90 -5.17 10.76
CA MET A 46 -2.45 -4.01 11.53
C MET A 46 -1.87 -4.46 12.88
N ASP A 47 -1.03 -3.62 13.46
CA ASP A 47 -0.55 -3.84 14.81
C ASP A 47 -1.63 -3.48 15.83
N LEU A 48 -1.76 -4.25 16.91
CA LEU A 48 -2.81 -4.05 17.92
C LEU A 48 -2.77 -2.64 18.54
N TYR A 49 -1.58 -2.04 18.62
CA TYR A 49 -1.45 -0.69 19.19
C TYR A 49 -2.22 0.37 18.37
N GLU A 50 -2.37 0.19 17.07
CA GLU A 50 -3.13 1.11 16.21
C GLU A 50 -4.59 1.18 16.65
N LEU A 51 -5.21 0.02 16.90
CA LEU A 51 -6.59 -0.03 17.40
C LEU A 51 -6.73 0.47 18.85
N THR A 52 -5.77 0.17 19.72
CA THR A 52 -5.85 0.66 21.11
C THR A 52 -5.64 2.17 21.19
N MET A 53 -4.76 2.74 20.36
CA MET A 53 -4.62 4.20 20.21
C MET A 53 -5.89 4.81 19.60
N ALA A 54 -6.42 4.21 18.53
CA ALA A 54 -7.65 4.67 17.88
C ALA A 54 -8.84 4.67 18.87
N ASN A 55 -8.96 3.65 19.73
CA ASN A 55 -9.97 3.62 20.80
C ASN A 55 -9.77 4.76 21.81
N GLY A 56 -8.53 5.08 22.19
CA GLY A 56 -8.20 6.24 23.02
C GLY A 56 -8.63 7.55 22.35
N TYR A 57 -8.26 7.77 21.09
CA TYR A 57 -8.67 8.96 20.33
C TYR A 57 -10.19 9.06 20.19
N PHE A 58 -10.86 7.93 20.02
CA PHE A 58 -12.33 7.88 19.93
C PHE A 58 -13.02 8.32 21.22
N ASN A 59 -12.52 7.90 22.37
CA ASN A 59 -13.15 8.17 23.68
C ASN A 59 -12.76 9.53 24.25
N ASP A 60 -11.49 9.93 24.16
CA ASP A 60 -10.92 11.06 24.89
C ASP A 60 -10.43 12.19 23.95
N GLY A 61 -10.35 11.94 22.65
CA GLY A 61 -9.74 12.83 21.67
C GLY A 61 -10.72 13.61 20.81
N ASP A 62 -10.16 14.43 19.94
CA ASP A 62 -10.88 15.09 18.86
C ASP A 62 -11.01 14.14 17.67
N LYS A 63 -12.17 13.51 17.54
CA LYS A 63 -12.50 12.59 16.42
C LYS A 63 -12.44 13.26 15.05
N THR A 64 -12.47 14.59 15.01
CA THR A 64 -12.50 15.38 13.76
C THR A 64 -11.12 15.92 13.37
N ALA A 65 -10.12 15.81 14.26
CA ALA A 65 -8.76 16.29 13.99
C ALA A 65 -8.20 15.63 12.72
N ARG A 66 -7.84 16.43 11.73
CA ARG A 66 -7.17 15.96 10.52
C ARG A 66 -5.66 16.03 10.70
N VAL A 67 -4.99 14.96 10.29
CA VAL A 67 -3.54 14.82 10.36
C VAL A 67 -2.95 14.52 8.98
N ALA A 68 -1.64 14.71 8.86
CA ALA A 68 -0.87 14.26 7.72
C ALA A 68 0.19 13.27 8.19
N PHE A 69 0.13 12.03 7.70
CA PHE A 69 1.12 10.98 7.99
C PHE A 69 1.96 10.75 6.75
N ASP A 70 3.28 10.91 6.90
CA ASP A 70 4.24 10.75 5.82
C ASP A 70 4.93 9.39 5.87
N VAL A 71 4.98 8.72 4.72
CA VAL A 71 5.78 7.52 4.50
C VAL A 71 7.11 7.90 3.87
N PHE A 72 8.21 7.47 4.45
CA PHE A 72 9.56 7.75 3.96
C PHE A 72 10.55 6.64 4.36
N TYR A 73 11.66 6.56 3.65
CA TYR A 73 12.78 5.68 4.02
C TYR A 73 13.72 6.39 4.98
N ARG A 74 14.14 5.71 6.04
CA ARG A 74 15.18 6.21 6.96
C ARG A 74 16.58 6.02 6.40
N LYS A 75 16.81 4.91 5.69
CA LYS A 75 18.10 4.55 5.08
C LYS A 75 17.85 3.78 3.79
N ASN A 76 18.65 4.05 2.76
CA ASN A 76 18.59 3.26 1.54
C ASN A 76 19.02 1.80 1.80
N PRO A 77 18.32 0.83 1.15
CA PRO A 77 18.70 -0.57 1.27
C PRO A 77 20.08 -0.84 0.67
N ASP A 78 20.78 -1.84 1.19
CA ASP A 78 22.09 -2.33 0.70
C ASP A 78 23.19 -1.24 0.61
N ARG A 79 23.10 -0.19 1.42
CA ARG A 79 24.01 0.98 1.36
C ARG A 79 24.02 1.66 -0.03
N GLY A 80 22.94 1.52 -0.79
CA GLY A 80 22.79 2.15 -2.11
C GLY A 80 22.53 3.66 -2.01
N GLY A 81 22.65 4.34 -3.16
CA GLY A 81 22.43 5.78 -3.25
C GLY A 81 20.95 6.19 -3.34
N PHE A 82 20.05 5.25 -3.62
CA PHE A 82 18.63 5.49 -3.83
C PHE A 82 17.78 4.25 -3.59
N ALA A 83 16.47 4.41 -3.53
CA ALA A 83 15.49 3.34 -3.63
C ALA A 83 14.47 3.63 -4.73
N ILE A 84 13.72 2.61 -5.15
CA ILE A 84 12.63 2.72 -6.15
C ILE A 84 11.31 2.53 -5.42
N PHE A 85 10.38 3.46 -5.58
CA PHE A 85 9.05 3.37 -5.00
C PHE A 85 8.19 2.34 -5.74
N ALA A 86 7.56 1.42 -4.98
CA ALA A 86 6.59 0.45 -5.49
C ALA A 86 5.62 0.04 -4.37
N GLY A 87 4.43 -0.47 -4.73
CA GLY A 87 3.39 -0.93 -3.81
C GLY A 87 2.14 -0.02 -3.76
N LEU A 88 2.11 1.05 -4.52
CA LEU A 88 1.00 2.02 -4.48
C LEU A 88 -0.33 1.41 -4.93
N GLU A 89 -0.33 0.55 -5.95
CA GLU A 89 -1.57 -0.08 -6.44
C GLU A 89 -2.24 -0.93 -5.35
N GLN A 90 -1.46 -1.73 -4.61
CA GLN A 90 -1.97 -2.56 -3.53
C GLN A 90 -2.46 -1.74 -2.33
N ILE A 91 -1.81 -0.61 -2.06
CA ILE A 91 -2.27 0.35 -1.04
C ILE A 91 -3.64 0.91 -1.41
N VAL A 92 -3.83 1.32 -2.67
CA VAL A 92 -5.12 1.83 -3.15
C VAL A 92 -6.20 0.75 -3.06
N GLU A 93 -5.90 -0.47 -3.53
CA GLU A 93 -6.82 -1.61 -3.44
C GLU A 93 -7.20 -1.94 -1.99
N TYR A 94 -6.23 -1.91 -1.07
CA TYR A 94 -6.47 -2.13 0.35
C TYR A 94 -7.40 -1.06 0.94
N ILE A 95 -7.14 0.23 0.68
CA ILE A 95 -7.94 1.33 1.22
C ILE A 95 -9.37 1.34 0.65
N GLU A 96 -9.52 1.04 -0.64
CA GLU A 96 -10.83 0.94 -1.30
C GLU A 96 -11.69 -0.21 -0.73
N ASP A 97 -11.04 -1.27 -0.24
CA ASP A 97 -11.71 -2.45 0.32
C ASP A 97 -11.80 -2.45 1.85
N LEU A 98 -11.20 -1.47 2.51
CA LEU A 98 -11.10 -1.43 3.95
C LEU A 98 -12.48 -1.41 4.63
N HIS A 99 -12.79 -2.46 5.37
CA HIS A 99 -14.03 -2.61 6.12
C HIS A 99 -13.89 -3.66 7.22
N PHE A 100 -14.38 -3.38 8.40
CA PHE A 100 -14.44 -4.37 9.48
C PHE A 100 -15.69 -5.25 9.31
N SER A 101 -15.47 -6.56 9.16
CA SER A 101 -16.56 -7.53 9.13
C SER A 101 -17.17 -7.73 10.52
N ASP A 102 -18.36 -8.32 10.57
CA ASP A 102 -18.96 -8.69 11.87
C ASP A 102 -18.06 -9.66 12.66
N GLU A 103 -17.35 -10.55 11.97
CA GLU A 103 -16.39 -11.50 12.60
C GLU A 103 -15.20 -10.76 13.19
N ASP A 104 -14.66 -9.74 12.52
CA ASP A 104 -13.57 -8.90 13.03
C ASP A 104 -14.01 -8.17 14.30
N VAL A 105 -15.21 -7.58 14.28
CA VAL A 105 -15.76 -6.85 15.43
C VAL A 105 -16.00 -7.77 16.64
N GLU A 106 -16.54 -8.98 16.42
CA GLU A 106 -16.73 -9.96 17.47
C GLU A 106 -15.40 -10.46 18.06
N TYR A 107 -14.39 -10.66 17.21
CA TYR A 107 -13.06 -10.99 17.69
C TYR A 107 -12.50 -9.87 18.57
N LEU A 108 -12.56 -8.60 18.12
CA LEU A 108 -12.11 -7.45 18.92
C LEU A 108 -12.87 -7.31 20.22
N ARG A 109 -14.19 -7.58 20.23
CA ARG A 109 -15.01 -7.61 21.45
C ARG A 109 -14.50 -8.65 22.44
N SER A 110 -14.10 -9.81 21.98
CA SER A 110 -13.60 -10.89 22.82
C SER A 110 -12.31 -10.56 23.57
N LEU A 111 -11.55 -9.55 23.10
CA LEU A 111 -10.33 -9.07 23.76
C LEU A 111 -10.62 -8.25 25.02
N ASN A 112 -11.86 -7.80 25.25
CA ASN A 112 -12.28 -6.98 26.39
C ASN A 112 -11.41 -5.71 26.60
N THR A 113 -10.88 -5.14 25.52
CA THR A 113 -9.99 -3.98 25.55
C THR A 113 -10.68 -2.72 25.00
N PHE A 114 -11.69 -2.90 24.16
CA PHE A 114 -12.34 -1.84 23.40
C PHE A 114 -13.71 -1.50 23.99
N THR A 115 -14.12 -0.22 23.89
CA THR A 115 -15.47 0.20 24.26
C THR A 115 -16.48 -0.24 23.20
N GLU A 116 -17.73 -0.52 23.62
CA GLU A 116 -18.77 -0.96 22.67
C GLU A 116 -19.08 0.11 21.61
N ASP A 117 -19.04 1.38 21.99
CA ASP A 117 -19.23 2.50 21.06
C ASP A 117 -18.13 2.55 19.99
N PHE A 118 -16.89 2.25 20.36
CA PHE A 118 -15.79 2.15 19.41
C PHE A 118 -15.94 0.94 18.49
N LEU A 119 -16.37 -0.21 19.00
CA LEU A 119 -16.64 -1.40 18.20
C LEU A 119 -17.76 -1.15 17.17
N GLN A 120 -18.80 -0.42 17.55
CA GLN A 120 -19.84 0.00 16.61
C GLN A 120 -19.29 0.98 15.57
N TYR A 121 -18.43 1.92 15.97
CA TYR A 121 -17.76 2.83 15.04
C TYR A 121 -16.94 2.05 13.98
N LEU A 122 -16.18 1.02 14.40
CA LEU A 122 -15.42 0.18 13.49
C LEU A 122 -16.32 -0.59 12.50
N ARG A 123 -17.49 -1.08 12.94
CA ARG A 123 -18.46 -1.75 12.06
C ARG A 123 -18.93 -0.86 10.91
N ASP A 124 -19.08 0.44 11.18
CA ASP A 124 -19.54 1.43 10.21
C ASP A 124 -18.37 2.16 9.52
N PHE A 125 -17.12 1.76 9.83
CA PHE A 125 -15.91 2.44 9.37
C PHE A 125 -15.79 2.46 7.84
N LYS A 126 -15.47 3.63 7.33
CA LYS A 126 -15.06 3.85 5.94
C LYS A 126 -13.96 4.90 5.92
N PHE A 127 -12.87 4.59 5.27
CA PHE A 127 -11.78 5.54 5.10
C PHE A 127 -12.28 6.81 4.38
N SER A 128 -12.03 7.97 4.96
CA SER A 128 -12.52 9.28 4.49
C SER A 128 -11.40 10.27 4.19
N GLY A 129 -10.15 9.78 4.10
CA GLY A 129 -8.97 10.59 3.85
C GLY A 129 -8.60 10.72 2.37
N ASP A 130 -7.54 11.49 2.13
CA ASP A 130 -6.87 11.64 0.85
C ASP A 130 -5.47 11.01 0.94
N VAL A 131 -5.03 10.33 -0.12
CA VAL A 131 -3.68 9.79 -0.24
C VAL A 131 -2.96 10.49 -1.38
N TYR A 132 -1.81 11.07 -1.08
CA TYR A 132 -0.91 11.73 -2.03
C TYR A 132 0.35 10.90 -2.16
N ALA A 133 0.74 10.51 -3.37
CA ALA A 133 1.91 9.69 -3.58
C ALA A 133 2.63 10.05 -4.88
N PHE A 134 3.93 9.76 -4.94
CA PHE A 134 4.64 9.73 -6.22
C PHE A 134 4.20 8.52 -7.05
N PRO A 135 4.35 8.58 -8.37
CA PRO A 135 4.14 7.40 -9.23
C PRO A 135 5.13 6.29 -8.88
N GLU A 136 4.71 5.04 -9.02
CA GLU A 136 5.61 3.89 -8.89
C GLU A 136 6.75 3.96 -9.91
N GLY A 137 7.91 3.45 -9.55
CA GLY A 137 9.14 3.58 -10.32
C GLY A 137 9.92 4.87 -10.04
N THR A 138 9.37 5.81 -9.27
CA THR A 138 10.07 7.03 -8.88
C THR A 138 11.28 6.69 -8.00
N ILE A 139 12.41 7.33 -8.28
CA ILE A 139 13.58 7.29 -7.42
C ILE A 139 13.30 8.10 -6.16
N MET A 140 13.58 7.53 -5.00
CA MET A 140 13.42 8.14 -3.70
C MET A 140 14.69 8.12 -2.86
N TYR A 141 14.81 9.11 -1.98
CA TYR A 141 15.95 9.28 -1.10
C TYR A 141 15.51 9.23 0.37
N PRO A 142 16.44 8.97 1.31
CA PRO A 142 16.12 8.93 2.74
C PRO A 142 15.50 10.23 3.24
N ASN A 143 14.50 10.09 4.13
CA ASN A 143 13.78 11.18 4.80
C ASN A 143 12.98 12.11 3.87
N GLU A 144 12.73 11.70 2.63
CA GLU A 144 11.82 12.40 1.71
C GLU A 144 10.45 11.69 1.72
N PRO A 145 9.33 12.40 1.98
CA PRO A 145 8.00 11.82 1.90
C PRO A 145 7.71 11.31 0.48
N ILE A 146 7.34 10.03 0.38
CA ILE A 146 6.98 9.37 -0.89
C ILE A 146 5.48 9.16 -1.03
N LEU A 147 4.80 9.10 0.10
CA LEU A 147 3.35 9.02 0.21
C LEU A 147 2.93 9.77 1.46
N THR A 148 1.83 10.51 1.39
CA THR A 148 1.24 11.24 2.52
C THR A 148 -0.25 10.89 2.60
N VAL A 149 -0.69 10.46 3.78
CA VAL A 149 -2.11 10.25 4.10
C VAL A 149 -2.61 11.48 4.84
N VAL A 150 -3.62 12.17 4.32
CA VAL A 150 -4.29 13.31 4.98
C VAL A 150 -5.71 12.91 5.33
N ALA A 151 -5.95 12.60 6.59
CA ALA A 151 -7.20 11.98 7.02
C ALA A 151 -7.59 12.40 8.46
N PRO A 152 -8.80 12.08 8.94
CA PRO A 152 -9.07 12.05 10.36
C PRO A 152 -8.04 11.15 11.08
N LEU A 153 -7.67 11.51 12.31
CA LEU A 153 -6.58 10.84 13.04
C LEU A 153 -6.76 9.32 13.14
N ILE A 154 -7.98 8.86 13.39
CA ILE A 154 -8.30 7.42 13.49
C ILE A 154 -8.11 6.74 12.12
N ASP A 155 -8.58 7.36 11.03
CA ASP A 155 -8.45 6.82 9.68
C ASP A 155 -6.97 6.67 9.29
N ALA A 156 -6.15 7.70 9.56
CA ALA A 156 -4.73 7.68 9.28
C ALA A 156 -3.99 6.60 10.09
N GLN A 157 -4.40 6.39 11.35
CA GLN A 157 -3.82 5.38 12.24
C GLN A 157 -4.10 3.95 11.75
N ILE A 158 -5.33 3.67 11.34
CA ILE A 158 -5.77 2.32 10.92
C ILE A 158 -5.03 1.81 9.66
N VAL A 159 -4.59 2.69 8.78
CA VAL A 159 -3.95 2.29 7.52
C VAL A 159 -2.43 2.21 7.58
N GLU A 160 -1.82 2.55 8.70
CA GLU A 160 -0.35 2.70 8.85
C GLU A 160 0.39 1.40 8.52
N THR A 161 0.15 0.32 9.26
CA THR A 161 0.89 -0.94 9.10
C THR A 161 0.76 -1.52 7.69
N ALA A 162 -0.45 -1.54 7.12
CA ALA A 162 -0.68 -2.09 5.79
C ALA A 162 0.07 -1.31 4.71
N ILE A 163 0.04 0.03 4.76
CA ILE A 163 0.78 0.89 3.84
C ILE A 163 2.28 0.64 3.95
N LEU A 164 2.81 0.60 5.18
CA LEU A 164 4.25 0.37 5.40
C LEU A 164 4.69 -1.02 4.93
N ALA A 165 3.88 -2.05 5.14
CA ALA A 165 4.18 -3.41 4.69
C ALA A 165 4.29 -3.50 3.17
N GLU A 166 3.32 -2.91 2.44
CA GLU A 166 3.31 -2.91 0.97
C GLU A 166 4.48 -2.11 0.38
N VAL A 167 4.70 -0.90 0.86
CA VAL A 167 5.83 -0.06 0.42
C VAL A 167 7.15 -0.75 0.69
N ASN A 168 7.35 -1.30 1.89
CA ASN A 168 8.61 -1.91 2.28
C ASN A 168 8.97 -3.09 1.39
N HIS A 169 8.07 -4.08 1.26
CA HIS A 169 8.32 -5.29 0.48
C HIS A 169 8.60 -4.97 -1.00
N GLN A 170 7.68 -4.27 -1.66
CA GLN A 170 7.77 -4.04 -3.09
C GLN A 170 8.91 -3.09 -3.45
N SER A 171 9.13 -2.03 -2.68
CA SER A 171 10.22 -1.09 -2.96
C SER A 171 11.60 -1.70 -2.74
N LEU A 172 11.78 -2.62 -1.77
CA LEU A 172 13.03 -3.35 -1.60
C LEU A 172 13.33 -4.23 -2.81
N VAL A 173 12.34 -4.96 -3.32
CA VAL A 173 12.49 -5.82 -4.50
C VAL A 173 12.75 -4.98 -5.75
N ALA A 174 11.95 -3.93 -6.01
CA ALA A 174 12.13 -3.04 -7.14
C ALA A 174 13.54 -2.39 -7.15
N THR A 175 14.00 -1.93 -5.99
CA THR A 175 15.33 -1.33 -5.82
C THR A 175 16.45 -2.32 -6.11
N LYS A 176 16.34 -3.56 -5.61
CA LYS A 176 17.33 -4.60 -5.89
C LYS A 176 17.36 -4.94 -7.37
N THR A 177 16.22 -5.09 -7.97
CA THR A 177 16.07 -5.38 -9.40
C THR A 177 16.67 -4.25 -10.25
N ALA A 178 16.37 -2.98 -9.96
CA ALA A 178 16.94 -1.85 -10.70
C ALA A 178 18.47 -1.85 -10.71
N ARG A 179 19.10 -2.25 -9.61
CA ARG A 179 20.57 -2.40 -9.54
C ARG A 179 21.08 -3.55 -10.39
N ILE A 180 20.37 -4.69 -10.39
CA ILE A 180 20.72 -5.85 -11.23
C ILE A 180 20.57 -5.49 -12.71
N VAL A 181 19.46 -4.85 -13.09
CA VAL A 181 19.22 -4.39 -14.48
C VAL A 181 20.33 -3.43 -14.93
N LYS A 182 20.72 -2.47 -14.09
CA LYS A 182 21.85 -1.58 -14.38
C LYS A 182 23.16 -2.34 -14.60
N ALA A 183 23.44 -3.33 -13.74
CA ALA A 183 24.66 -4.16 -13.86
C ALA A 183 24.61 -5.13 -15.06
N ALA A 184 23.43 -5.44 -15.60
CA ALA A 184 23.26 -6.29 -16.76
C ALA A 184 23.63 -5.61 -18.09
N GLU A 185 23.88 -4.30 -18.10
CA GLU A 185 24.36 -3.53 -19.27
C GLU A 185 23.53 -3.78 -20.54
N GLY A 186 22.20 -3.73 -20.42
CA GLY A 186 21.25 -3.93 -21.53
C GLY A 186 20.91 -5.40 -21.83
N LYS A 187 21.46 -6.36 -21.08
CA LYS A 187 21.01 -7.77 -21.18
C LYS A 187 19.69 -7.95 -20.45
N ALA A 188 18.85 -8.88 -20.95
CA ALA A 188 17.59 -9.21 -20.32
C ALA A 188 17.81 -9.77 -18.90
N VAL A 189 17.00 -9.29 -17.96
CA VAL A 189 16.94 -9.78 -16.58
C VAL A 189 15.58 -10.42 -16.37
N SER A 190 15.56 -11.60 -15.77
CA SER A 190 14.32 -12.32 -15.44
C SER A 190 14.32 -12.71 -13.97
N ASP A 191 13.18 -12.53 -13.30
CA ASP A 191 12.98 -12.98 -11.92
C ASP A 191 12.60 -14.46 -11.86
N PHE A 192 13.44 -15.28 -11.26
CA PHE A 192 13.21 -16.70 -10.97
C PHE A 192 13.06 -16.96 -9.46
N GLY A 193 12.71 -15.94 -8.69
CA GLY A 193 12.67 -15.96 -7.23
C GLY A 193 11.42 -16.57 -6.61
N ALA A 194 10.33 -16.78 -7.37
CA ALA A 194 9.01 -17.15 -6.83
C ALA A 194 9.04 -18.30 -5.83
N ARG A 195 9.76 -19.40 -6.12
CA ARG A 195 9.88 -20.57 -5.21
C ARG A 195 10.68 -20.32 -3.92
N ARG A 196 11.30 -19.13 -3.79
CA ARG A 196 12.09 -18.70 -2.63
C ARG A 196 11.46 -17.52 -1.89
N ALA A 197 10.31 -17.06 -2.37
CA ALA A 197 9.54 -16.02 -1.68
C ALA A 197 8.96 -16.55 -0.37
N HIS A 198 8.66 -15.67 0.56
CA HIS A 198 8.16 -16.05 1.89
C HIS A 198 6.78 -16.71 1.81
N ASN A 199 5.95 -16.34 0.82
CA ASN A 199 4.65 -16.93 0.53
C ASN A 199 4.24 -16.61 -0.92
N MET A 200 3.03 -17.00 -1.32
CA MET A 200 2.52 -16.78 -2.67
C MET A 200 2.32 -15.30 -3.00
N ASP A 201 1.81 -14.50 -2.06
CA ASP A 201 1.63 -13.05 -2.28
C ASP A 201 2.97 -12.35 -2.46
N ALA A 202 3.95 -12.67 -1.61
CA ALA A 202 5.31 -12.15 -1.76
C ALA A 202 5.95 -12.53 -3.12
N ALA A 203 5.62 -13.70 -3.67
CA ALA A 203 6.06 -14.09 -5.01
C ALA A 203 5.41 -13.24 -6.11
N VAL A 204 4.09 -13.03 -6.03
CA VAL A 204 3.33 -12.23 -7.01
C VAL A 204 3.76 -10.76 -6.97
N TYR A 205 3.76 -10.16 -5.78
CA TYR A 205 4.15 -8.76 -5.62
C TYR A 205 5.63 -8.53 -5.85
N GLY A 206 6.47 -9.52 -5.55
CA GLY A 206 7.89 -9.50 -5.90
C GLY A 206 8.13 -9.49 -7.40
N ALA A 207 7.42 -10.32 -8.17
CA ALA A 207 7.50 -10.31 -9.63
C ALA A 207 7.02 -8.98 -10.23
N ARG A 208 5.92 -8.43 -9.72
CA ARG A 208 5.42 -7.09 -10.09
C ARG A 208 6.47 -6.00 -9.80
N ALA A 209 7.04 -6.02 -8.59
CA ALA A 209 8.06 -5.07 -8.19
C ALA A 209 9.35 -5.20 -9.03
N SER A 210 9.72 -6.42 -9.43
CA SER A 210 10.84 -6.66 -10.35
C SER A 210 10.59 -6.03 -11.71
N TYR A 211 9.36 -6.13 -12.23
CA TYR A 211 8.97 -5.45 -13.47
C TYR A 211 9.08 -3.92 -13.35
N ILE A 212 8.62 -3.32 -12.23
CA ILE A 212 8.79 -1.88 -11.96
C ILE A 212 10.29 -1.51 -11.90
N GLY A 213 11.13 -2.40 -11.38
CA GLY A 213 12.58 -2.27 -11.33
C GLY A 213 13.29 -2.44 -12.67
N GLY A 214 12.57 -2.81 -13.75
CA GLY A 214 13.06 -2.91 -15.11
C GLY A 214 13.45 -4.32 -15.60
N ALA A 215 13.03 -5.39 -14.89
CA ALA A 215 13.23 -6.79 -15.30
C ALA A 215 12.22 -7.22 -16.38
#